data_239b009b903d814d08d55181479ab321
#
_entry.id   239b009b903d814d08d55181479ab321
#
_cell.length_a   1.000
_cell.length_b   1.000
_cell.length_c   1.000
_cell.angle_alpha   90.00
_cell.angle_beta   90.00
_cell.angle_gamma   90.00
#
_symmetry.space_group_name_H-M   'P 1'
#
loop_
_entity.id
_entity.type
_entity.pdbx_description
1 polymer ?
#
loop_
_entity_poly.entity_id
_entity_poly.type
_entity_poly.pdbx_seq_one_letter_code
_entity_poly.pdbx_strand_id
1 'polypeptide(L)' 'KNAREDFEKKYLLFNLEKYKYNVSKMAKVIGMERTAIYRKLKLLNIKMDLEK' A
#
# COMPACT_ATOMS: atom_id res chain seq x y z
N LYS A 1 -1.15 3.51 -20.31
CA LYS A 1 -1.24 3.67 -18.93
C LYS A 1 -2.60 3.46 -18.41
N ASN A 2 -2.66 2.99 -17.25
CA ASN A 2 -3.89 2.55 -16.63
C ASN A 2 -4.31 3.51 -15.53
N ALA A 3 -5.41 4.22 -15.75
CA ALA A 3 -5.89 5.18 -14.75
C ALA A 3 -6.24 4.46 -13.45
N ARG A 4 -6.68 3.22 -13.55
CA ARG A 4 -7.01 2.44 -12.38
C ARG A 4 -5.78 2.20 -11.51
N GLU A 5 -4.65 1.91 -12.14
CA GLU A 5 -3.42 1.70 -11.39
C GLU A 5 -2.99 2.99 -10.70
N ASP A 6 -3.14 4.11 -11.38
CA ASP A 6 -2.79 5.39 -10.78
C ASP A 6 -3.65 5.65 -9.56
N PHE A 7 -4.93 5.35 -9.66
CA PHE A 7 -5.84 5.55 -8.54
C PHE A 7 -5.45 4.65 -7.37
N GLU A 8 -5.18 3.39 -7.64
CA GLU A 8 -4.80 2.47 -6.59
C GLU A 8 -3.51 2.89 -5.92
N LYS A 9 -2.57 3.36 -6.72
CA LYS A 9 -1.30 3.81 -6.18
C LYS A 9 -1.49 4.98 -5.23
N LYS A 10 -2.29 5.95 -5.63
CA LYS A 10 -2.57 7.09 -4.79
C LYS A 10 -3.29 6.68 -3.52
N TYR A 11 -4.24 5.77 -3.66
CA TYR A 11 -4.99 5.29 -2.52
C TYR A 11 -4.07 4.62 -1.50
N LEU A 12 -3.20 3.75 -1.96
CA LEU A 12 -2.29 3.06 -1.07
C LEU A 12 -1.30 4.02 -0.43
N LEU A 13 -0.77 4.94 -1.22
CA LEU A 13 0.16 5.91 -0.68
C LEU A 13 -0.48 6.79 0.38
N PHE A 14 -1.71 7.21 0.12
CA PHE A 14 -2.44 8.02 1.06
C PHE A 14 -2.59 7.27 2.40
N ASN A 15 -2.97 6.01 2.32
CA ASN A 15 -3.14 5.23 3.52
C ASN A 15 -1.82 4.94 4.22
N LEU A 16 -0.78 4.71 3.46
CA LEU A 16 0.52 4.46 4.05
C LEU A 16 0.96 5.67 4.88
N GLU A 17 0.80 6.85 4.32
CA GLU A 17 1.18 8.06 5.04
C GLU A 17 0.28 8.29 6.23
N LYS A 18 -1.00 8.02 6.06
CA LYS A 18 -1.95 8.21 7.13
C LYS A 18 -1.62 7.34 8.34
N TYR A 19 -1.18 6.13 8.09
CA TYR A 19 -0.84 5.21 9.18
C TYR A 19 0.66 5.11 9.42
N LYS A 20 1.39 6.08 8.89
CA LYS A 20 2.83 6.17 9.09
C LYS A 20 3.54 4.89 8.70
N TYR A 21 3.12 4.35 7.56
CA TYR A 21 3.72 3.15 6.99
C TYR A 21 3.60 1.93 7.88
N ASN A 22 2.61 1.94 8.76
CA ASN A 22 2.31 0.77 9.59
C ASN A 22 1.38 -0.15 8.80
N VAL A 23 1.97 -1.06 8.05
CA VAL A 23 1.20 -1.93 7.17
C VAL A 23 0.27 -2.83 7.95
N SER A 24 0.67 -3.27 9.14
CA SER A 24 -0.19 -4.12 9.95
C SER A 24 -1.50 -3.44 10.28
N LYS A 25 -1.40 -2.20 10.74
CA LYS A 25 -2.60 -1.44 11.09
C LYS A 25 -3.41 -1.12 9.84
N MET A 26 -2.71 -0.73 8.78
CA MET A 26 -3.37 -0.41 7.52
C MET A 26 -4.16 -1.61 7.00
N ALA A 27 -3.56 -2.79 7.09
CA ALA A 27 -4.21 -4.00 6.62
C ALA A 27 -5.52 -4.24 7.36
N LYS A 28 -5.51 -4.02 8.67
CA LYS A 28 -6.72 -4.20 9.47
C LYS A 28 -7.81 -3.22 9.04
N VAL A 29 -7.42 -1.98 8.85
CA VAL A 29 -8.38 -0.94 8.55
C VAL A 29 -9.03 -1.13 7.18
N ILE A 30 -8.21 -1.45 6.18
CA ILE A 30 -8.75 -1.58 4.84
C ILE A 30 -9.21 -3.00 4.51
N GLY A 31 -9.02 -3.93 5.44
CA GLY A 31 -9.52 -5.28 5.26
C GLY A 31 -8.74 -6.11 4.28
N MET A 32 -7.44 -5.90 4.19
CA MET A 32 -6.57 -6.69 3.33
C MET A 32 -5.51 -7.38 4.17
N GLU A 33 -5.01 -8.49 3.64
CA GLU A 33 -3.89 -9.16 4.29
C GLU A 33 -2.61 -8.40 3.99
N ARG A 34 -1.68 -8.44 4.92
CA ARG A 34 -0.40 -7.77 4.73
C ARG A 34 0.30 -8.25 3.46
N THR A 35 0.27 -9.56 3.24
CA THR A 35 0.90 -10.14 2.06
C THR A 35 0.33 -9.52 0.79
N ALA A 36 -0.98 -9.36 0.76
CA ALA A 36 -1.64 -8.78 -0.40
C ALA A 36 -1.20 -7.33 -0.61
N ILE A 37 -1.06 -6.60 0.49
CA ILE A 37 -0.63 -5.22 0.40
C ILE A 37 0.79 -5.13 -0.15
N TYR A 38 1.70 -5.94 0.39
CA TYR A 38 3.08 -5.93 -0.10
C TYR A 38 3.14 -6.27 -1.58
N ARG A 39 2.34 -7.23 -1.99
CA ARG A 39 2.31 -7.64 -3.38
C ARG A 39 1.83 -6.49 -4.27
N LYS A 40 0.80 -5.80 -3.83
CA LYS A 40 0.28 -4.66 -4.58
C LYS A 40 1.31 -3.55 -4.67
N LEU A 41 1.97 -3.27 -3.57
CA LEU A 41 2.99 -2.24 -3.56
C LEU A 41 4.09 -2.55 -4.57
N LYS A 42 4.45 -3.81 -4.63
CA LYS A 42 5.48 -4.23 -5.58
C LYS A 42 5.00 -4.08 -7.02
N LEU A 43 3.76 -4.50 -7.27
CA LEU A 43 3.20 -4.39 -8.61
C LEU A 43 3.09 -2.95 -9.07
N LEU A 44 2.76 -2.06 -8.16
CA LEU A 44 2.60 -0.65 -8.47
C LEU A 44 3.92 0.10 -8.42
N ASN A 45 4.99 -0.63 -8.15
CA ASN A 45 6.32 -0.04 -8.16
C ASN A 45 6.49 1.04 -7.10
N ILE A 46 5.83 0.85 -5.97
CA ILE A 46 5.94 1.78 -4.86
C ILE A 46 7.11 1.36 -3.99
N LYS A 47 8.02 2.28 -3.79
CA LYS A 47 9.17 2.00 -2.96
C LYS A 47 8.87 2.32 -1.51
N MET A 48 9.20 1.40 -0.65
CA MET A 48 9.02 1.58 0.78
C MET A 48 10.23 1.04 1.50
N ASP A 49 10.58 1.71 2.55
CA ASP A 49 11.66 1.26 3.42
C ASP A 49 11.05 0.32 4.44
N LEU A 50 11.00 -0.93 4.11
CA LEU A 50 10.32 -1.92 4.95
C LEU A 50 11.25 -2.66 5.89
N GLU A 51 12.36 -2.25 6.07
CA GLU A 51 13.30 -2.95 6.84
C GLU A 51 13.11 -3.11 8.15
N LYS A 52 13.01 -3.42 8.16
CA LYS A 52 12.79 -3.70 8.97
C LYS A 52 12.94 -4.00 9.35
#